data_8a8cf5e8de3617429b7bdae174086b57
#
_entry.id   8a8cf5e8de3617429b7bdae174086b57
#
_cell.length_a   1.000
_cell.length_b   1.000
_cell.length_c   1.000
_cell.angle_alpha   90.00
_cell.angle_beta   90.00
_cell.angle_gamma   90.00
#
_symmetry.space_group_name_H-M   'P 1'
#
loop_
_entity.id
_entity.type
_entity.pdbx_description
1 polymer ?
#
loop_
_entity_poly.entity_id
_entity_poly.type
_entity_poly.pdbx_seq_one_letter_code
_entity_poly.pdbx_strand_id
1 'polypeptide(L)'
;MSKKIKGSYLLNAVGVALVFALLTGLFAANAFGTSTTYIQGICTTACYTIIMVTSLNLVVGFMGEFSLGHAGFVSVGAYVSAIVSGALAGKGLSDLGLFLIALLVGGLAAGIMGVLVGIPALRLRGDYLAIVTMAFAEIIRVCFCNFSITGGGKTMSGILKLSTFPRVFWIMVVCVTIMYLFVRSKYGRTVQAIREDYIAASASGINVTYYKVMTFAISAFFAGIGGGIYAHYMTAMIPTNFNFNYSAELLSEVIIGGTGSLTGS
;
A
#
# COMPACT_ATOMS: atom_id res chain seq x y z
N MET A 1 -1.45 -8.91 33.09
CA MET A 1 -1.52 -8.97 31.61
C MET A 1 -0.33 -8.32 30.88
N SER A 2 0.55 -7.61 31.54
CA SER A 2 1.61 -6.76 30.90
C SER A 2 2.91 -7.50 30.50
N LYS A 3 3.41 -8.49 31.22
CA LYS A 3 4.72 -9.13 30.91
C LYS A 3 4.70 -10.10 29.72
N LYS A 4 3.62 -10.91 29.53
CA LYS A 4 3.52 -11.83 28.37
C LYS A 4 3.38 -11.10 27.05
N ILE A 5 2.68 -9.94 27.04
CA ILE A 5 2.49 -9.13 25.84
C ILE A 5 3.81 -8.49 25.39
N LYS A 6 4.61 -7.96 26.34
CA LYS A 6 5.96 -7.40 26.04
C LYS A 6 6.91 -8.45 25.45
N GLY A 7 6.88 -9.70 25.97
CA GLY A 7 7.72 -10.77 25.45
C GLY A 7 7.42 -11.16 24.00
N SER A 8 6.16 -11.19 23.59
CA SER A 8 5.76 -11.53 22.22
C SER A 8 6.16 -10.44 21.22
N TYR A 9 6.03 -9.16 21.57
CA TYR A 9 6.49 -8.06 20.69
C TYR A 9 8.00 -8.03 20.56
N LEU A 10 8.73 -8.31 21.65
CA LEU A 10 10.19 -8.37 21.63
C LEU A 10 10.69 -9.52 20.75
N LEU A 11 10.03 -10.68 20.83
CA LEU A 11 10.36 -11.86 20.01
C LEU A 11 10.13 -11.56 18.51
N ASN A 12 9.02 -10.92 18.16
CA ASN A 12 8.73 -10.54 16.80
C ASN A 12 9.72 -9.47 16.26
N ALA A 13 10.06 -8.47 17.07
CA ALA A 13 11.04 -7.46 16.68
C ALA A 13 12.44 -8.07 16.48
N VAL A 14 12.85 -9.00 17.35
CA VAL A 14 14.12 -9.73 17.19
C VAL A 14 14.07 -10.62 15.93
N GLY A 15 12.95 -11.28 15.64
CA GLY A 15 12.77 -12.06 14.41
C GLY A 15 12.92 -11.22 13.15
N VAL A 16 12.28 -10.05 13.10
CA VAL A 16 12.39 -9.11 11.96
C VAL A 16 13.83 -8.61 11.81
N ALA A 17 14.50 -8.24 12.92
CA ALA A 17 15.89 -7.79 12.89
C ALA A 17 16.84 -8.91 12.43
N LEU A 18 16.60 -10.15 12.86
CA LEU A 18 17.36 -11.33 12.42
C LEU A 18 17.20 -11.59 10.92
N VAL A 19 15.99 -11.57 10.39
CA VAL A 19 15.73 -11.72 8.95
C VAL A 19 16.43 -10.62 8.16
N PHE A 20 16.34 -9.37 8.63
CA PHE A 20 17.04 -8.25 7.99
C PHE A 20 18.56 -8.44 7.99
N ALA A 21 19.16 -8.79 9.16
CA ALA A 21 20.60 -9.00 9.29
C ALA A 21 21.07 -10.16 8.42
N LEU A 22 20.29 -11.24 8.35
CA LEU A 22 20.60 -12.41 7.53
C LEU A 22 20.57 -12.08 6.04
N LEU A 23 19.52 -11.39 5.56
CA LEU A 23 19.42 -11.00 4.16
C LEU A 23 20.51 -9.99 3.77
N THR A 24 20.73 -8.95 4.59
CA THR A 24 21.79 -7.97 4.31
C THR A 24 23.18 -8.56 4.39
N GLY A 25 23.43 -9.49 5.31
CA GLY A 25 24.68 -10.23 5.41
C GLY A 25 24.95 -11.12 4.20
N LEU A 26 23.94 -11.85 3.71
CA LEU A 26 24.03 -12.65 2.49
C LEU A 26 24.28 -11.79 1.24
N PHE A 27 23.68 -10.60 1.17
CA PHE A 27 23.93 -9.66 0.07
C PHE A 27 25.34 -9.04 0.16
N ALA A 28 25.80 -8.67 1.34
CA ALA A 28 27.15 -8.13 1.56
C ALA A 28 28.25 -9.16 1.31
N ALA A 29 28.01 -10.42 1.68
CA ALA A 29 28.92 -11.53 1.43
C ALA A 29 28.97 -11.97 -0.04
N ASN A 30 28.15 -11.37 -0.92
CA ASN A 30 28.01 -11.79 -2.33
C ASN A 30 27.75 -13.31 -2.48
N ALA A 31 27.04 -13.88 -1.49
CA ALA A 31 26.83 -15.33 -1.36
C ALA A 31 26.16 -15.97 -2.60
N PHE A 32 25.48 -15.17 -3.41
CA PHE A 32 24.81 -15.57 -4.64
C PHE A 32 25.60 -15.21 -5.91
N GLY A 33 26.84 -14.74 -5.78
CA GLY A 33 27.70 -14.36 -6.91
C GLY A 33 27.04 -13.28 -7.81
N THR A 34 27.05 -13.49 -9.12
CA THR A 34 26.45 -12.60 -10.12
C THR A 34 24.93 -12.43 -9.98
N SER A 35 24.24 -13.36 -9.32
CA SER A 35 22.80 -13.33 -9.08
C SER A 35 22.37 -12.47 -7.89
N THR A 36 23.31 -11.89 -7.13
CA THR A 36 22.98 -11.11 -5.91
C THR A 36 22.07 -9.93 -6.22
N THR A 37 22.32 -9.18 -7.30
CA THR A 37 21.50 -8.04 -7.73
C THR A 37 20.09 -8.46 -8.11
N TYR A 38 19.94 -9.61 -8.76
CA TYR A 38 18.65 -10.16 -9.16
C TYR A 38 17.81 -10.55 -7.93
N ILE A 39 18.41 -11.28 -6.99
CA ILE A 39 17.73 -11.70 -5.75
C ILE A 39 17.36 -10.49 -4.90
N GLN A 40 18.25 -9.48 -4.82
CA GLN A 40 17.94 -8.21 -4.15
C GLN A 40 16.74 -7.50 -4.80
N GLY A 41 16.62 -7.56 -6.11
CA GLY A 41 15.47 -7.07 -6.86
C GLY A 41 14.19 -7.77 -6.46
N ILE A 42 14.17 -9.09 -6.43
CA ILE A 42 13.01 -9.89 -6.00
C ILE A 42 12.60 -9.55 -4.57
N CYS A 43 13.55 -9.47 -3.64
CA CYS A 43 13.25 -9.10 -2.25
C CYS A 43 12.68 -7.68 -2.12
N THR A 44 13.15 -6.73 -2.93
CA THR A 44 12.62 -5.36 -2.94
C THR A 44 11.19 -5.35 -3.50
N THR A 45 10.93 -6.11 -4.56
CA THR A 45 9.59 -6.29 -5.14
C THR A 45 8.64 -6.87 -4.10
N ALA A 46 9.03 -7.96 -3.44
CA ALA A 46 8.23 -8.57 -2.38
C ALA A 46 7.89 -7.57 -1.26
N CYS A 47 8.84 -6.72 -0.83
CA CYS A 47 8.60 -5.75 0.23
C CYS A 47 7.52 -4.72 -0.13
N TYR A 48 7.53 -4.12 -1.32
CA TYR A 48 6.49 -3.15 -1.68
C TYR A 48 5.15 -3.83 -2.01
N THR A 49 5.17 -5.04 -2.59
CA THR A 49 3.95 -5.83 -2.81
C THR A 49 3.29 -6.18 -1.49
N ILE A 50 4.03 -6.59 -0.45
CA ILE A 50 3.50 -6.82 0.90
C ILE A 50 2.75 -5.59 1.42
N ILE A 51 3.27 -4.36 1.23
CA ILE A 51 2.55 -3.14 1.66
C ILE A 51 1.22 -3.01 0.90
N MET A 52 1.22 -3.21 -0.42
CA MET A 52 0.03 -3.09 -1.26
C MET A 52 -1.02 -4.13 -0.91
N VAL A 53 -0.61 -5.39 -0.79
CA VAL A 53 -1.49 -6.53 -0.49
C VAL A 53 -2.08 -6.40 0.92
N THR A 54 -1.25 -6.07 1.91
CA THR A 54 -1.71 -5.87 3.29
C THR A 54 -2.67 -4.68 3.38
N SER A 55 -2.43 -3.61 2.60
CA SER A 55 -3.35 -2.47 2.54
C SER A 55 -4.70 -2.84 1.91
N LEU A 56 -4.72 -3.64 0.85
CA LEU A 56 -5.96 -4.16 0.25
C LEU A 56 -6.68 -5.10 1.22
N ASN A 57 -5.96 -5.91 1.99
CA ASN A 57 -6.54 -6.80 3.00
C ASN A 57 -7.29 -6.03 4.11
N LEU A 58 -6.95 -4.76 4.40
CA LEU A 58 -7.74 -3.93 5.31
C LEU A 58 -9.19 -3.74 4.80
N VAL A 59 -9.37 -3.63 3.49
CA VAL A 59 -10.69 -3.45 2.86
C VAL A 59 -11.37 -4.79 2.66
N VAL A 60 -10.71 -5.73 1.99
CA VAL A 60 -11.32 -7.02 1.63
C VAL A 60 -11.45 -7.92 2.85
N GLY A 61 -10.39 -8.03 3.65
CA GLY A 61 -10.32 -8.97 4.75
C GLY A 61 -10.98 -8.46 6.03
N PHE A 62 -10.71 -7.23 6.45
CA PHE A 62 -11.20 -6.71 7.74
C PHE A 62 -12.49 -5.92 7.62
N MET A 63 -12.70 -5.15 6.55
CA MET A 63 -13.95 -4.43 6.34
C MET A 63 -15.02 -5.30 5.63
N GLY A 64 -14.60 -6.37 4.94
CA GLY A 64 -15.49 -7.30 4.25
C GLY A 64 -16.07 -6.76 2.95
N GLU A 65 -15.46 -5.73 2.36
CA GLU A 65 -15.93 -5.10 1.12
C GLU A 65 -15.01 -5.44 -0.05
N PHE A 66 -15.57 -5.93 -1.14
CA PHE A 66 -14.82 -6.26 -2.34
C PHE A 66 -14.45 -4.98 -3.09
N SER A 67 -13.15 -4.76 -3.34
CA SER A 67 -12.65 -3.60 -4.11
C SER A 67 -11.69 -4.06 -5.20
N LEU A 68 -11.96 -3.67 -6.43
CA LEU A 68 -11.10 -3.89 -7.61
C LEU A 68 -10.44 -2.58 -8.09
N GLY A 69 -10.51 -1.54 -7.27
CA GLY A 69 -9.97 -0.22 -7.60
C GLY A 69 -8.58 0.08 -7.03
N HIS A 70 -7.91 -0.89 -6.43
CA HIS A 70 -6.68 -0.66 -5.66
C HIS A 70 -5.52 -0.15 -6.51
N ALA A 71 -5.39 -0.63 -7.77
CA ALA A 71 -4.41 -0.15 -8.73
C ALA A 71 -4.51 1.36 -8.98
N GLY A 72 -5.70 1.94 -8.91
CA GLY A 72 -5.90 3.38 -9.01
C GLY A 72 -5.18 4.15 -7.90
N PHE A 73 -5.30 3.71 -6.64
CA PHE A 73 -4.62 4.35 -5.50
C PHE A 73 -3.11 4.15 -5.55
N VAL A 74 -2.66 2.97 -5.96
CA VAL A 74 -1.25 2.69 -6.22
C VAL A 74 -0.70 3.64 -7.28
N SER A 75 -1.43 3.85 -8.39
CA SER A 75 -1.02 4.75 -9.46
C SER A 75 -0.92 6.21 -9.00
N VAL A 76 -1.90 6.70 -8.23
CA VAL A 76 -1.86 8.06 -7.65
C VAL A 76 -0.61 8.23 -6.79
N GLY A 77 -0.34 7.30 -5.88
CA GLY A 77 0.85 7.33 -5.04
C GLY A 77 2.15 7.32 -5.85
N ALA A 78 2.22 6.46 -6.87
CA ALA A 78 3.37 6.33 -7.76
C ALA A 78 3.68 7.63 -8.51
N TYR A 79 2.70 8.20 -9.21
CA TYR A 79 2.87 9.41 -9.99
C TYR A 79 3.14 10.65 -9.12
N VAL A 80 2.38 10.83 -8.05
CA VAL A 80 2.57 11.98 -7.15
C VAL A 80 3.93 11.93 -6.48
N SER A 81 4.38 10.76 -5.99
CA SER A 81 5.70 10.63 -5.38
C SER A 81 6.83 10.90 -6.40
N ALA A 82 6.69 10.43 -7.63
CA ALA A 82 7.66 10.68 -8.70
C ALA A 82 7.75 12.18 -9.06
N ILE A 83 6.62 12.87 -9.18
CA ILE A 83 6.56 14.32 -9.45
C ILE A 83 7.18 15.10 -8.30
N VAL A 84 6.83 14.78 -7.04
CA VAL A 84 7.34 15.47 -5.86
C VAL A 84 8.84 15.26 -5.70
N SER A 85 9.34 14.06 -5.92
CA SER A 85 10.77 13.78 -5.86
C SER A 85 11.55 14.53 -6.94
N GLY A 86 11.01 14.61 -8.16
CA GLY A 86 11.59 15.41 -9.24
C GLY A 86 11.62 16.90 -8.94
N ALA A 87 10.54 17.46 -8.38
CA ALA A 87 10.43 18.87 -8.02
C ALA A 87 11.33 19.28 -6.83
N LEU A 88 11.63 18.34 -5.93
CA LEU A 88 12.51 18.57 -4.77
C LEU A 88 13.97 18.19 -5.04
N ALA A 89 14.25 17.56 -6.18
CA ALA A 89 15.61 17.24 -6.59
C ALA A 89 16.45 18.52 -6.72
N GLY A 90 17.63 18.51 -6.11
CA GLY A 90 18.52 19.68 -6.13
C GLY A 90 18.30 20.72 -5.03
N LYS A 91 17.32 20.55 -4.12
CA LYS A 91 17.10 21.47 -3.00
C LYS A 91 17.95 21.18 -1.75
N GLY A 92 19.02 20.41 -1.88
CA GLY A 92 19.96 20.12 -0.78
C GLY A 92 19.42 19.14 0.27
N LEU A 93 18.32 18.44 -0.01
CA LEU A 93 17.76 17.39 0.84
C LEU A 93 18.59 16.10 0.71
N SER A 94 18.77 15.39 1.82
CA SER A 94 19.33 14.04 1.76
C SER A 94 18.41 13.10 0.97
N ASP A 95 18.97 12.14 0.23
CA ASP A 95 18.21 11.15 -0.55
C ASP A 95 17.13 10.43 0.27
N LEU A 96 17.43 10.15 1.54
CA LEU A 96 16.47 9.51 2.45
C LEU A 96 15.34 10.46 2.82
N GLY A 97 15.64 11.73 3.11
CA GLY A 97 14.63 12.74 3.44
C GLY A 97 13.71 13.00 2.25
N LEU A 98 14.30 13.15 1.06
CA LEU A 98 13.56 13.33 -0.20
C LEU A 98 12.63 12.14 -0.47
N PHE A 99 13.12 10.91 -0.29
CA PHE A 99 12.35 9.69 -0.47
C PHE A 99 11.16 9.62 0.49
N LEU A 100 11.38 9.87 1.79
CA LEU A 100 10.31 9.83 2.78
C LEU A 100 9.24 10.90 2.54
N ILE A 101 9.65 12.12 2.19
CA ILE A 101 8.68 13.21 1.87
C ILE A 101 7.87 12.83 0.63
N ALA A 102 8.51 12.34 -0.42
CA ALA A 102 7.84 11.92 -1.65
C ALA A 102 6.81 10.80 -1.37
N LEU A 103 7.17 9.78 -0.56
CA LEU A 103 6.27 8.71 -0.18
C LEU A 103 5.09 9.20 0.67
N LEU A 104 5.33 10.08 1.64
CA LEU A 104 4.26 10.62 2.48
C LEU A 104 3.28 11.46 1.66
N VAL A 105 3.77 12.32 0.78
CA VAL A 105 2.90 13.14 -0.09
C VAL A 105 2.14 12.25 -1.08
N GLY A 106 2.79 11.25 -1.67
CA GLY A 106 2.13 10.27 -2.54
C GLY A 106 1.06 9.47 -1.80
N GLY A 107 1.35 9.01 -0.59
CA GLY A 107 0.38 8.32 0.27
C GLY A 107 -0.80 9.20 0.66
N LEU A 108 -0.54 10.46 1.06
CA LEU A 108 -1.60 11.43 1.39
C LEU A 108 -2.51 11.72 0.18
N ALA A 109 -1.94 11.91 -0.99
CA ALA A 109 -2.71 12.11 -2.22
C ALA A 109 -3.60 10.89 -2.52
N ALA A 110 -3.05 9.67 -2.41
CA ALA A 110 -3.83 8.44 -2.57
C ALA A 110 -4.92 8.30 -1.50
N GLY A 111 -4.63 8.67 -0.23
CA GLY A 111 -5.61 8.68 0.85
C GLY A 111 -6.77 9.66 0.61
N ILE A 112 -6.49 10.87 0.12
CA ILE A 112 -7.51 11.85 -0.28
C ILE A 112 -8.37 11.29 -1.40
N MET A 113 -7.76 10.69 -2.43
CA MET A 113 -8.51 10.01 -3.48
C MET A 113 -9.34 8.85 -2.93
N GLY A 114 -8.83 8.13 -1.93
CA GLY A 114 -9.58 7.08 -1.22
C GLY A 114 -10.83 7.64 -0.52
N VAL A 115 -10.77 8.82 0.08
CA VAL A 115 -11.96 9.49 0.64
C VAL A 115 -12.94 9.89 -0.47
N LEU A 116 -12.45 10.54 -1.54
CA LEU A 116 -13.27 11.00 -2.65
C LEU A 116 -14.03 9.86 -3.34
N VAL A 117 -13.35 8.75 -3.56
CA VAL A 117 -13.95 7.54 -4.16
C VAL A 117 -14.79 6.79 -3.14
N GLY A 118 -14.34 6.70 -1.89
CA GLY A 118 -15.01 5.96 -0.83
C GLY A 118 -16.38 6.49 -0.47
N ILE A 119 -16.57 7.82 -0.45
CA ILE A 119 -17.87 8.42 -0.10
C ILE A 119 -19.00 7.97 -1.02
N PRO A 120 -18.91 8.03 -2.36
CA PRO A 120 -19.94 7.52 -3.24
C PRO A 120 -19.95 5.99 -3.34
N ALA A 121 -18.78 5.35 -3.43
CA ALA A 121 -18.68 3.92 -3.67
C ALA A 121 -19.20 3.08 -2.49
N LEU A 122 -18.90 3.46 -1.25
CA LEU A 122 -19.30 2.71 -0.05
C LEU A 122 -20.79 2.83 0.31
N ARG A 123 -21.56 3.58 -0.46
CA ARG A 123 -23.04 3.55 -0.41
C ARG A 123 -23.61 2.31 -1.10
N LEU A 124 -22.84 1.71 -2.01
CA LEU A 124 -23.16 0.47 -2.69
C LEU A 124 -22.66 -0.72 -1.88
N ARG A 125 -23.15 -1.90 -2.16
CA ARG A 125 -22.82 -3.14 -1.42
C ARG A 125 -22.51 -4.27 -2.38
N GLY A 126 -21.71 -5.23 -1.91
CA GLY A 126 -21.38 -6.43 -2.65
C GLY A 126 -20.70 -6.12 -3.99
N ASP A 127 -21.10 -6.81 -5.04
CA ASP A 127 -20.48 -6.75 -6.35
C ASP A 127 -20.56 -5.37 -7.02
N TYR A 128 -21.61 -4.58 -6.71
CA TYR A 128 -21.74 -3.22 -7.24
C TYR A 128 -20.61 -2.29 -6.74
N LEU A 129 -20.14 -2.51 -5.51
CA LEU A 129 -18.99 -1.76 -4.98
C LEU A 129 -17.73 -2.09 -5.75
N ALA A 130 -17.50 -3.38 -6.09
CA ALA A 130 -16.34 -3.80 -6.86
C ALA A 130 -16.33 -3.18 -8.25
N ILE A 131 -17.50 -3.14 -8.94
CA ILE A 131 -17.65 -2.55 -10.27
C ILE A 131 -17.36 -1.03 -10.22
N VAL A 132 -17.90 -0.33 -9.23
CA VAL A 132 -17.72 1.13 -9.10
C VAL A 132 -16.29 1.47 -8.74
N THR A 133 -15.65 0.74 -7.83
CA THR A 133 -14.23 0.98 -7.49
C THR A 133 -13.30 0.71 -8.68
N MET A 134 -13.61 -0.32 -9.49
CA MET A 134 -12.91 -0.59 -10.75
C MET A 134 -13.08 0.57 -11.75
N ALA A 135 -14.29 1.08 -11.92
CA ALA A 135 -14.56 2.20 -12.82
C ALA A 135 -13.79 3.46 -12.40
N PHE A 136 -13.72 3.76 -11.08
CA PHE A 136 -12.91 4.86 -10.57
C PHE A 136 -11.41 4.67 -10.81
N ALA A 137 -10.89 3.45 -10.64
CA ALA A 137 -9.49 3.18 -10.96
C ALA A 137 -9.18 3.41 -12.43
N GLU A 138 -10.10 3.02 -13.32
CA GLU A 138 -9.94 3.25 -14.75
C GLU A 138 -10.03 4.73 -15.11
N ILE A 139 -10.91 5.51 -14.47
CA ILE A 139 -10.97 6.97 -14.62
C ILE A 139 -9.63 7.59 -14.21
N ILE A 140 -9.07 7.20 -13.06
CA ILE A 140 -7.77 7.69 -12.58
C ILE A 140 -6.68 7.34 -13.60
N ARG A 141 -6.65 6.12 -14.12
CA ARG A 141 -5.69 5.69 -15.15
C ARG A 141 -5.79 6.54 -16.40
N VAL A 142 -7.00 6.75 -16.90
CA VAL A 142 -7.25 7.59 -18.11
C VAL A 142 -6.85 9.03 -17.86
N CYS A 143 -7.09 9.58 -16.66
CA CYS A 143 -6.60 10.92 -16.30
C CYS A 143 -5.08 11.00 -16.40
N PHE A 144 -4.34 10.02 -15.85
CA PHE A 144 -2.88 10.00 -15.99
C PHE A 144 -2.39 9.82 -17.43
N CYS A 145 -3.14 9.11 -18.28
CA CYS A 145 -2.83 9.03 -19.71
C CYS A 145 -2.97 10.38 -20.44
N ASN A 146 -3.78 11.30 -19.93
CA ASN A 146 -4.06 12.57 -20.59
C ASN A 146 -3.30 13.76 -20.01
N PHE A 147 -2.74 13.65 -18.80
CA PHE A 147 -1.95 14.73 -18.22
C PHE A 147 -0.56 14.79 -18.85
N SER A 148 -0.15 15.98 -19.33
CA SER A 148 1.18 16.20 -19.90
C SER A 148 2.32 16.04 -18.88
N ILE A 149 2.06 16.33 -17.60
CA ILE A 149 3.02 16.23 -16.49
C ILE A 149 3.42 14.77 -16.23
N THR A 150 2.52 13.82 -16.50
CA THR A 150 2.77 12.37 -16.33
C THR A 150 3.35 11.70 -17.57
N GLY A 151 3.67 12.47 -18.62
CA GLY A 151 4.16 11.97 -19.89
C GLY A 151 3.06 11.69 -20.92
N GLY A 152 1.79 12.01 -20.63
CA GLY A 152 0.69 11.96 -21.59
C GLY A 152 0.47 10.58 -22.23
N GLY A 153 0.35 9.52 -21.43
CA GLY A 153 0.21 8.14 -21.93
C GLY A 153 1.52 7.47 -22.40
N LYS A 154 2.61 8.22 -22.47
CA LYS A 154 3.95 7.69 -22.72
C LYS A 154 4.60 7.26 -21.41
N THR A 155 5.76 6.63 -21.52
CA THR A 155 6.56 6.26 -20.34
C THR A 155 7.04 7.51 -19.62
N MET A 156 6.66 7.69 -18.35
CA MET A 156 7.31 8.64 -17.46
C MET A 156 8.65 8.05 -17.06
N SER A 157 9.75 8.60 -17.57
CA SER A 157 11.14 8.18 -17.30
C SER A 157 11.90 9.26 -16.53
N GLY A 158 13.08 8.90 -16.02
CA GLY A 158 13.92 9.84 -15.27
C GLY A 158 13.55 9.98 -13.80
N ILE A 159 12.79 9.05 -13.27
CA ILE A 159 12.46 8.99 -11.84
C ILE A 159 13.73 8.61 -11.05
N LEU A 160 14.01 9.33 -9.98
CA LEU A 160 15.17 9.09 -9.13
C LEU A 160 15.11 7.70 -8.50
N LYS A 161 16.17 6.90 -8.65
CA LYS A 161 16.30 5.59 -8.03
C LYS A 161 16.64 5.73 -6.54
N LEU A 162 15.61 5.89 -5.70
CA LEU A 162 15.77 6.07 -4.25
C LEU A 162 15.44 4.79 -3.46
N SER A 163 14.73 3.83 -4.06
CA SER A 163 14.33 2.56 -3.45
C SER A 163 15.51 1.58 -3.45
N THR A 164 16.24 1.53 -2.33
CA THR A 164 17.23 0.49 -2.04
C THR A 164 16.64 -0.52 -1.08
N PHE A 165 17.03 -1.80 -1.18
CA PHE A 165 16.47 -2.88 -0.35
C PHE A 165 16.42 -2.53 1.15
N PRO A 166 17.50 -2.03 1.82
CA PRO A 166 17.43 -1.71 3.25
C PRO A 166 16.39 -0.64 3.58
N ARG A 167 16.26 0.40 2.74
CA ARG A 167 15.27 1.47 2.96
C ARG A 167 13.85 0.95 2.81
N VAL A 168 13.59 0.19 1.74
CA VAL A 168 12.26 -0.38 1.45
C VAL A 168 11.84 -1.38 2.52
N PHE A 169 12.77 -2.22 3.00
CA PHE A 169 12.49 -3.19 4.06
C PHE A 169 12.01 -2.51 5.36
N TRP A 170 12.72 -1.47 5.83
CA TRP A 170 12.31 -0.77 7.05
C TRP A 170 11.00 -0.01 6.88
N ILE A 171 10.74 0.58 5.72
CA ILE A 171 9.45 1.23 5.42
C ILE A 171 8.33 0.19 5.43
N MET A 172 8.55 -0.98 4.83
CA MET A 172 7.58 -2.08 4.85
C MET A 172 7.26 -2.51 6.28
N VAL A 173 8.27 -2.73 7.14
CA VAL A 173 8.08 -3.10 8.54
C VAL A 173 7.27 -2.05 9.30
N VAL A 174 7.56 -0.77 9.10
CA VAL A 174 6.81 0.34 9.73
C VAL A 174 5.37 0.36 9.24
N CYS A 175 5.12 0.28 7.94
CA CYS A 175 3.77 0.29 7.36
C CYS A 175 2.93 -0.88 7.87
N VAL A 176 3.47 -2.11 7.80
CA VAL A 176 2.78 -3.31 8.28
C VAL A 176 2.51 -3.22 9.79
N THR A 177 3.46 -2.71 10.58
CA THR A 177 3.25 -2.52 12.03
C THR A 177 2.12 -1.52 12.30
N ILE A 178 2.05 -0.41 11.58
CA ILE A 178 0.97 0.58 11.75
C ILE A 178 -0.38 -0.04 11.37
N MET A 179 -0.46 -0.77 10.25
CA MET A 179 -1.68 -1.46 9.84
C MET A 179 -2.12 -2.52 10.86
N TYR A 180 -1.18 -3.28 11.42
CA TYR A 180 -1.44 -4.24 12.48
C TYR A 180 -1.98 -3.58 13.76
N LEU A 181 -1.38 -2.46 14.19
CA LEU A 181 -1.86 -1.68 15.33
C LEU A 181 -3.25 -1.09 15.08
N PHE A 182 -3.52 -0.62 13.85
CA PHE A 182 -4.84 -0.12 13.47
C PHE A 182 -5.90 -1.22 13.61
N VAL A 183 -5.66 -2.41 13.06
CA VAL A 183 -6.62 -3.54 13.14
C VAL A 183 -6.89 -3.95 14.60
N ARG A 184 -5.89 -3.91 15.48
CA ARG A 184 -6.04 -4.22 16.90
C ARG A 184 -6.59 -3.08 17.73
N SER A 185 -6.68 -1.88 17.20
CA SER A 185 -7.23 -0.70 17.88
C SER A 185 -8.74 -0.84 18.10
N LYS A 186 -9.32 0.11 18.85
CA LYS A 186 -10.78 0.22 18.96
C LYS A 186 -11.46 0.46 17.60
N TYR A 187 -10.80 1.21 16.72
CA TYR A 187 -11.31 1.49 15.36
C TYR A 187 -11.38 0.23 14.51
N GLY A 188 -10.29 -0.55 14.47
CA GLY A 188 -10.26 -1.81 13.74
C GLY A 188 -11.28 -2.83 14.24
N ARG A 189 -11.48 -2.94 15.55
CA ARG A 189 -12.52 -3.80 16.11
C ARG A 189 -13.94 -3.35 15.74
N THR A 190 -14.19 -2.05 15.69
CA THR A 190 -15.47 -1.51 15.20
C THR A 190 -15.70 -1.86 13.74
N VAL A 191 -14.66 -1.77 12.89
CA VAL A 191 -14.75 -2.16 11.47
C VAL A 191 -15.08 -3.65 11.33
N GLN A 192 -14.46 -4.53 12.13
CA GLN A 192 -14.77 -5.95 12.14
C GLN A 192 -16.20 -6.22 12.61
N ALA A 193 -16.70 -5.51 13.63
CA ALA A 193 -18.09 -5.62 14.07
C ALA A 193 -19.08 -5.21 12.97
N ILE A 194 -18.75 -4.18 12.18
CA ILE A 194 -19.56 -3.75 11.01
C ILE A 194 -19.57 -4.83 9.93
N ARG A 195 -18.47 -5.54 9.74
CA ARG A 195 -18.37 -6.66 8.81
C ARG A 195 -19.27 -7.83 9.20
N GLU A 196 -19.31 -8.18 10.49
CA GLU A 196 -20.11 -9.31 10.99
C GLU A 196 -21.62 -9.02 10.90
N ASP A 197 -22.06 -7.87 11.43
CA ASP A 197 -23.47 -7.44 11.32
C ASP A 197 -23.56 -5.91 11.29
N TYR A 198 -23.80 -5.39 10.09
CA TYR A 198 -23.90 -3.95 9.87
C TYR A 198 -25.18 -3.37 10.49
N ILE A 199 -26.29 -4.14 10.58
CA ILE A 199 -27.55 -3.67 11.14
C ILE A 199 -27.41 -3.53 12.66
N ALA A 200 -26.88 -4.55 13.32
CA ALA A 200 -26.62 -4.52 14.76
C ALA A 200 -25.62 -3.41 15.14
N ALA A 201 -24.56 -3.22 14.35
CA ALA A 201 -23.60 -2.15 14.56
C ALA A 201 -24.27 -0.75 14.45
N SER A 202 -25.11 -0.54 13.43
CA SER A 202 -25.86 0.70 13.26
C SER A 202 -26.86 0.93 14.41
N ALA A 203 -27.58 -0.11 14.84
CA ALA A 203 -28.51 -0.04 15.96
C ALA A 203 -27.80 0.29 17.30
N SER A 204 -26.53 -0.08 17.42
CA SER A 204 -25.68 0.26 18.57
C SER A 204 -25.11 1.70 18.51
N GLY A 205 -25.55 2.52 17.55
CA GLY A 205 -25.14 3.92 17.41
C GLY A 205 -23.79 4.13 16.68
N ILE A 206 -23.24 3.08 16.02
CA ILE A 206 -22.01 3.19 15.26
C ILE A 206 -22.29 3.83 13.90
N ASN A 207 -21.56 4.90 13.57
CA ASN A 207 -21.62 5.51 12.24
C ASN A 207 -20.86 4.65 11.22
N VAL A 208 -21.57 3.70 10.60
CA VAL A 208 -20.99 2.71 9.66
C VAL A 208 -20.26 3.38 8.50
N THR A 209 -20.86 4.43 7.91
CA THR A 209 -20.26 5.14 6.77
C THR A 209 -18.91 5.75 7.14
N TYR A 210 -18.82 6.41 8.29
CA TYR A 210 -17.57 7.01 8.76
C TYR A 210 -16.44 5.98 8.89
N TYR A 211 -16.70 4.86 9.55
CA TYR A 211 -15.68 3.82 9.76
C TYR A 211 -15.26 3.14 8.47
N LYS A 212 -16.20 2.92 7.54
CA LYS A 212 -15.88 2.37 6.22
C LYS A 212 -15.01 3.33 5.39
N VAL A 213 -15.40 4.60 5.28
CA VAL A 213 -14.63 5.61 4.53
C VAL A 213 -13.24 5.80 5.15
N MET A 214 -13.15 5.83 6.47
CA MET A 214 -11.87 5.95 7.19
C MET A 214 -10.94 4.77 6.85
N THR A 215 -11.44 3.53 6.93
CA THR A 215 -10.65 2.33 6.62
C THR A 215 -10.21 2.31 5.16
N PHE A 216 -11.09 2.70 4.25
CA PHE A 216 -10.80 2.80 2.83
C PHE A 216 -9.73 3.85 2.53
N ALA A 217 -9.79 5.00 3.18
CA ALA A 217 -8.78 6.05 3.05
C ALA A 217 -7.41 5.62 3.61
N ILE A 218 -7.38 4.94 4.76
CA ILE A 218 -6.15 4.39 5.33
C ILE A 218 -5.54 3.34 4.39
N SER A 219 -6.36 2.45 3.85
CA SER A 219 -5.93 1.47 2.85
C SER A 219 -5.33 2.14 1.61
N ALA A 220 -6.02 3.15 1.05
CA ALA A 220 -5.53 3.91 -0.09
C ALA A 220 -4.21 4.65 0.20
N PHE A 221 -4.04 5.18 1.43
CA PHE A 221 -2.80 5.82 1.86
C PHE A 221 -1.61 4.85 1.81
N PHE A 222 -1.75 3.65 2.36
CA PHE A 222 -0.68 2.65 2.32
C PHE A 222 -0.45 2.09 0.91
N ALA A 223 -1.50 1.92 0.12
CA ALA A 223 -1.39 1.59 -1.29
C ALA A 223 -0.57 2.63 -2.06
N GLY A 224 -0.79 3.92 -1.76
CA GLY A 224 -0.02 5.02 -2.33
C GLY A 224 1.46 5.00 -1.92
N ILE A 225 1.77 4.63 -0.68
CA ILE A 225 3.17 4.43 -0.25
C ILE A 225 3.82 3.29 -1.05
N GLY A 226 3.15 2.14 -1.17
CA GLY A 226 3.62 1.02 -1.98
C GLY A 226 3.86 1.43 -3.43
N GLY A 227 2.93 2.20 -4.02
CA GLY A 227 3.05 2.76 -5.37
C GLY A 227 4.25 3.70 -5.51
N GLY A 228 4.49 4.56 -4.53
CA GLY A 228 5.66 5.43 -4.50
C GLY A 228 6.98 4.65 -4.47
N ILE A 229 7.07 3.59 -3.68
CA ILE A 229 8.24 2.71 -3.65
C ILE A 229 8.44 2.03 -5.01
N TYR A 230 7.36 1.52 -5.61
CA TYR A 230 7.37 0.94 -6.96
C TYR A 230 7.93 1.91 -7.99
N ALA A 231 7.46 3.18 -7.99
CA ALA A 231 7.93 4.21 -8.91
C ALA A 231 9.44 4.45 -8.82
N HIS A 232 9.96 4.60 -7.60
CA HIS A 232 11.39 4.83 -7.34
C HIS A 232 12.25 3.57 -7.52
N TYR A 233 11.64 2.39 -7.57
CA TYR A 233 12.33 1.14 -7.89
C TYR A 233 12.44 0.93 -9.40
N MET A 234 11.33 1.06 -10.12
CA MET A 234 11.27 0.85 -11.57
C MET A 234 11.91 1.97 -12.38
N THR A 235 11.99 3.20 -11.83
CA THR A 235 12.54 4.41 -12.47
C THR A 235 11.86 4.84 -13.76
N ALA A 236 10.95 4.04 -14.27
CA ALA A 236 10.10 4.32 -15.43
C ALA A 236 8.76 3.64 -15.26
N MET A 237 7.66 4.33 -15.55
CA MET A 237 6.29 3.78 -15.46
C MET A 237 5.42 4.26 -16.61
N ILE A 238 4.47 3.39 -16.95
CA ILE A 238 3.44 3.67 -17.97
C ILE A 238 2.08 3.58 -17.27
N PRO A 239 1.14 4.51 -17.50
CA PRO A 239 -0.18 4.46 -16.86
C PRO A 239 -0.95 3.16 -17.16
N THR A 240 -0.71 2.55 -18.33
CA THR A 240 -1.36 1.30 -18.74
C THR A 240 -1.02 0.09 -17.86
N ASN A 241 0.06 0.15 -17.07
CA ASN A 241 0.42 -0.92 -16.15
C ASN A 241 -0.54 -1.01 -14.95
N PHE A 242 -1.17 0.12 -14.57
CA PHE A 242 -2.13 0.18 -13.46
C PHE A 242 -3.56 -0.09 -13.90
N ASN A 243 -3.76 -1.19 -14.61
CA ASN A 243 -5.04 -1.61 -15.15
C ASN A 243 -5.81 -2.53 -14.17
N PHE A 244 -6.97 -3.01 -14.61
CA PHE A 244 -7.78 -3.98 -13.88
C PHE A 244 -7.01 -5.26 -13.52
N ASN A 245 -6.17 -5.78 -14.43
CA ASN A 245 -5.42 -7.00 -14.19
C ASN A 245 -4.48 -6.85 -12.98
N TYR A 246 -3.86 -5.68 -12.82
CA TYR A 246 -3.01 -5.39 -11.67
C TYR A 246 -3.80 -5.38 -10.34
N SER A 247 -5.04 -4.83 -10.35
CA SER A 247 -5.92 -4.93 -9.17
C SER A 247 -6.34 -6.36 -8.87
N ALA A 248 -6.62 -7.16 -9.90
CA ALA A 248 -7.00 -8.56 -9.75
C ALA A 248 -5.83 -9.42 -9.25
N GLU A 249 -4.60 -9.13 -9.68
CA GLU A 249 -3.37 -9.77 -9.19
C GLU A 249 -3.21 -9.54 -7.68
N LEU A 250 -3.26 -8.28 -7.23
CA LEU A 250 -3.18 -7.93 -5.80
C LEU A 250 -4.30 -8.60 -4.99
N LEU A 251 -5.52 -8.65 -5.55
CA LEU A 251 -6.64 -9.32 -4.90
C LEU A 251 -6.42 -10.82 -4.76
N SER A 252 -5.88 -11.47 -5.81
CA SER A 252 -5.57 -12.90 -5.77
C SER A 252 -4.53 -13.22 -4.69
N GLU A 253 -3.53 -12.35 -4.52
CA GLU A 253 -2.52 -12.48 -3.46
C GLU A 253 -3.15 -12.38 -2.05
N VAL A 254 -4.11 -11.45 -1.85
CA VAL A 254 -4.87 -11.35 -0.59
C VAL A 254 -5.67 -12.62 -0.31
N ILE A 255 -6.32 -13.19 -1.34
CA ILE A 255 -7.17 -14.39 -1.19
C ILE A 255 -6.31 -15.60 -0.88
N ILE A 256 -5.21 -15.80 -1.61
CA ILE A 256 -4.28 -16.92 -1.41
C ILE A 256 -3.60 -16.82 -0.03
N GLY A 257 -3.20 -15.62 0.36
CA GLY A 257 -2.58 -15.35 1.66
C GLY A 257 -3.53 -15.49 2.86
N GLY A 258 -4.84 -15.38 2.63
CA GLY A 258 -5.90 -15.51 3.63
C GLY A 258 -6.52 -14.18 4.03
N THR A 259 -7.75 -13.96 3.57
CA THR A 259 -8.55 -12.76 3.87
C THR A 259 -8.77 -12.59 5.37
N GLY A 260 -8.45 -11.40 5.90
CA GLY A 260 -8.60 -11.08 7.33
C GLY A 260 -7.45 -11.54 8.21
N SER A 261 -6.36 -12.06 7.62
CA SER A 261 -5.10 -12.36 8.32
C SER A 261 -4.00 -11.45 7.78
N LEU A 262 -3.44 -10.57 8.62
CA LEU A 262 -2.30 -9.72 8.24
C LEU A 262 -0.97 -10.49 8.14
N THR A 263 -0.90 -11.67 8.72
CA THR A 263 0.30 -12.51 8.67
C THR A 263 0.27 -13.49 7.52
N GLY A 264 -0.90 -13.72 6.94
CA GLY A 264 -1.08 -14.61 5.81
C GLY A 264 -1.02 -13.90 4.46
N SER A 265 -1.50 -12.67 4.39
CA SER A 265 -1.41 -11.81 3.19
C SER A 265 -0.04 -11.07 3.09
#